data_8352f6e467abd1157f9c47374638ebe5
#
_entry.id   8352f6e467abd1157f9c47374638ebe5
#
_cell.length_a   1.000
_cell.length_b   1.000
_cell.length_c   1.000
_cell.angle_alpha   90.00
_cell.angle_beta   90.00
_cell.angle_gamma   90.00
#
_symmetry.space_group_name_H-M   'P 1'
#
loop_
_entity.id
_entity.type
_entity.pdbx_description
1 polymer ?
#
loop_
_entity_poly.entity_id
_entity_poly.type
_entity_poly.pdbx_seq_one_letter_code
_entity_poly.pdbx_strand_id
1 'polypeptide(L)'
;MYIYCITHKKLDFIENLGLIPSGVGQNEYPNNYIDEKKGENISHKNYNYGEITFHYWLWKNRLKNHQNNDWFGICHYRRFFLNQKIDYKINNINNLKSILALQPNEEWKNYDVILCEPISLKNQKKIKLIKKGFRSILKDPRILFDNTKHTIKLHFEMFHGYDNLVKAISKLPKQDKKDFENYINTKTSFSPNCMYLSNKPVIVSKFYESLFDWLTNCESIFGFSKTTDYGTKRLYTFLTERYLPFWFEKYSRVSYAPWLFLDTTKN
;
A
#
# COMPACT_ATOMS: atom_id res chain seq x y z
N MET A 1 2.94 20.37 -2.37
CA MET A 1 2.31 19.03 -2.28
C MET A 1 2.25 18.59 -0.84
N TYR A 2 1.18 17.94 -0.39
CA TYR A 2 0.98 17.47 0.99
C TYR A 2 1.24 15.97 1.05
N ILE A 3 2.38 15.54 1.56
CA ILE A 3 2.71 14.10 1.66
C ILE A 3 2.69 13.68 3.12
N TYR A 4 1.72 12.85 3.46
CA TYR A 4 1.56 12.25 4.79
C TYR A 4 2.50 11.05 4.92
N CYS A 5 3.48 11.17 5.81
CA CYS A 5 4.47 10.10 6.06
C CYS A 5 4.04 9.27 7.27
N ILE A 6 3.47 8.10 7.00
CA ILE A 6 2.94 7.23 8.06
C ILE A 6 4.09 6.59 8.85
N THR A 7 4.00 6.69 10.18
CA THR A 7 4.97 6.11 11.09
C THR A 7 4.33 5.59 12.38
N HIS A 8 4.86 4.49 12.91
CA HIS A 8 4.55 4.00 14.25
C HIS A 8 5.63 4.36 15.28
N LYS A 9 6.58 5.22 14.90
CA LYS A 9 7.69 5.70 15.74
C LYS A 9 7.78 7.22 15.65
N LYS A 10 8.28 7.84 16.72
CA LYS A 10 8.71 9.23 16.68
C LYS A 10 10.02 9.30 15.90
N LEU A 11 10.09 10.10 14.83
CA LEU A 11 11.23 10.21 13.93
C LEU A 11 11.38 11.67 13.47
N ASP A 12 12.33 12.39 14.04
CA ASP A 12 12.49 13.83 13.84
C ASP A 12 12.86 14.21 12.40
N PHE A 13 13.43 13.28 11.63
CA PHE A 13 13.83 13.53 10.26
C PHE A 13 12.66 13.71 9.28
N ILE A 14 11.45 13.22 9.58
CA ILE A 14 10.31 13.26 8.65
C ILE A 14 9.97 14.70 8.28
N GLU A 15 9.86 15.58 9.27
CA GLU A 15 9.56 17.00 9.07
C GLU A 15 10.70 17.73 8.34
N ASN A 16 11.95 17.40 8.68
CA ASN A 16 13.13 17.97 8.01
C ASN A 16 13.19 17.62 6.52
N LEU A 17 12.60 16.50 6.12
CA LEU A 17 12.44 16.12 4.72
C LEU A 17 11.32 16.88 3.99
N GLY A 18 10.53 17.70 4.69
CA GLY A 18 9.37 18.39 4.12
C GLY A 18 8.11 17.52 4.01
N LEU A 19 8.05 16.42 4.79
CA LEU A 19 6.92 15.51 4.85
C LEU A 19 6.08 15.80 6.11
N ILE A 20 4.80 15.41 6.09
CA ILE A 20 3.90 15.58 7.21
C ILE A 20 3.96 14.33 8.10
N PRO A 21 4.52 14.39 9.31
CA PRO A 21 4.61 13.24 10.16
C PRO A 21 3.22 12.80 10.64
N SER A 22 2.91 11.52 10.41
CA SER A 22 1.57 10.96 10.59
C SER A 22 1.64 9.70 11.43
N GLY A 23 1.29 9.82 12.71
CA GLY A 23 1.41 8.77 13.70
C GLY A 23 0.25 7.79 13.68
N VAL A 24 0.54 6.49 13.76
CA VAL A 24 -0.45 5.41 13.78
C VAL A 24 -0.31 4.49 14.99
N GLY A 25 -1.39 3.82 15.33
CA GLY A 25 -1.45 2.88 16.44
C GLY A 25 -1.67 3.56 17.79
N GLN A 26 -1.22 2.89 18.85
CA GLN A 26 -1.50 3.31 20.23
C GLN A 26 -0.41 4.21 20.85
N ASN A 27 0.66 4.53 20.10
CA ASN A 27 1.73 5.37 20.60
C ASN A 27 1.26 6.82 20.80
N GLU A 28 1.96 7.54 21.66
CA GLU A 28 1.82 8.99 21.83
C GLU A 28 2.75 9.72 20.87
N TYR A 29 2.23 10.78 20.26
CA TYR A 29 2.96 11.60 19.31
C TYR A 29 3.03 13.05 19.74
N PRO A 30 4.13 13.77 19.42
CA PRO A 30 4.26 15.20 19.67
C PRO A 30 3.19 16.00 18.89
N ASN A 31 3.00 17.28 19.30
CA ASN A 31 1.97 18.14 18.72
C ASN A 31 2.16 18.47 17.22
N ASN A 32 3.40 18.36 16.70
CA ASN A 32 3.70 18.53 15.28
C ASN A 32 3.34 17.30 14.43
N TYR A 33 2.93 16.19 15.06
CA TYR A 33 2.42 15.01 14.36
C TYR A 33 0.91 15.07 14.18
N ILE A 34 0.45 14.56 13.04
CA ILE A 34 -0.93 14.13 12.95
C ILE A 34 -1.06 12.82 13.72
N ASP A 35 -1.95 12.80 14.71
CA ASP A 35 -2.27 11.62 15.49
C ASP A 35 -3.62 11.06 15.01
N GLU A 36 -3.62 9.86 14.43
CA GLU A 36 -4.83 9.22 13.90
C GLU A 36 -5.90 8.95 14.96
N LYS A 37 -5.56 9.02 16.26
CA LYS A 37 -6.53 8.86 17.36
C LYS A 37 -7.46 10.07 17.52
N LYS A 38 -7.09 11.22 16.93
CA LYS A 38 -7.88 12.46 16.99
C LYS A 38 -8.89 12.51 15.84
N GLY A 39 -10.16 12.68 16.14
CA GLY A 39 -11.25 12.69 15.16
C GLY A 39 -11.81 11.30 14.86
N GLU A 40 -12.55 11.18 13.74
CA GLU A 40 -13.12 9.90 13.31
C GLU A 40 -12.03 8.92 12.90
N ASN A 41 -11.93 7.78 13.58
CA ASN A 41 -10.81 6.86 13.39
C ASN A 41 -11.18 5.39 13.67
N ILE A 42 -10.29 4.50 13.21
CA ILE A 42 -10.29 3.06 13.50
C ILE A 42 -8.95 2.62 14.10
N SER A 43 -8.26 3.49 14.83
CA SER A 43 -6.93 3.25 15.40
C SER A 43 -6.86 2.00 16.28
N HIS A 44 -7.95 1.61 16.93
CA HIS A 44 -8.06 0.38 17.71
C HIS A 44 -7.90 -0.90 16.85
N LYS A 45 -8.10 -0.81 15.53
CA LYS A 45 -7.88 -1.91 14.57
C LYS A 45 -6.43 -1.97 14.04
N ASN A 46 -5.55 -1.04 14.42
CA ASN A 46 -4.20 -0.92 13.84
C ASN A 46 -3.37 -2.21 13.91
N TYR A 47 -3.59 -3.04 14.94
CA TYR A 47 -2.90 -4.32 15.06
C TYR A 47 -3.06 -5.21 13.81
N ASN A 48 -4.24 -5.20 13.18
CA ASN A 48 -4.58 -6.02 12.01
C ASN A 48 -4.59 -5.22 10.71
N TYR A 49 -4.93 -3.93 10.76
CA TYR A 49 -5.05 -3.03 9.61
C TYR A 49 -3.73 -2.31 9.29
N GLY A 50 -2.76 -2.28 10.24
CA GLY A 50 -1.52 -1.56 10.04
C GLY A 50 -1.74 -0.09 9.66
N GLU A 51 -0.96 0.39 8.71
CA GLU A 51 -1.02 1.75 8.17
C GLU A 51 -2.37 2.14 7.56
N ILE A 52 -3.22 1.17 7.22
CA ILE A 52 -4.53 1.44 6.61
C ILE A 52 -5.48 2.16 7.57
N THR A 53 -5.24 2.11 8.87
CA THR A 53 -5.98 2.94 9.83
C THR A 53 -5.80 4.44 9.57
N PHE A 54 -4.58 4.87 9.16
CA PHE A 54 -4.36 6.26 8.77
C PHE A 54 -5.05 6.62 7.45
N HIS A 55 -5.14 5.70 6.49
CA HIS A 55 -5.91 5.91 5.27
C HIS A 55 -7.39 6.21 5.58
N TYR A 56 -7.98 5.48 6.54
CA TYR A 56 -9.33 5.77 7.03
C TYR A 56 -9.40 7.16 7.66
N TRP A 57 -8.46 7.48 8.55
CA TRP A 57 -8.40 8.77 9.20
C TRP A 57 -8.29 9.93 8.20
N LEU A 58 -7.42 9.80 7.20
CA LEU A 58 -7.24 10.79 6.13
C LEU A 58 -8.55 11.01 5.37
N TRP A 59 -9.23 9.93 5.00
CA TRP A 59 -10.52 9.98 4.32
C TRP A 59 -11.55 10.76 5.11
N LYS A 60 -11.71 10.44 6.39
CA LYS A 60 -12.78 11.00 7.24
C LYS A 60 -12.49 12.43 7.71
N ASN A 61 -11.22 12.77 7.96
CA ASN A 61 -10.90 14.02 8.65
C ASN A 61 -10.22 15.08 7.76
N ARG A 62 -9.54 14.69 6.69
CA ARG A 62 -8.70 15.62 5.92
C ARG A 62 -9.00 15.67 4.43
N LEU A 63 -9.42 14.58 3.82
CA LEU A 63 -9.53 14.50 2.36
C LEU A 63 -10.47 15.57 1.78
N LYS A 64 -11.56 15.91 2.46
CA LYS A 64 -12.51 16.96 2.06
C LYS A 64 -11.92 18.38 2.04
N ASN A 65 -10.78 18.58 2.74
CA ASN A 65 -10.12 19.90 2.81
C ASN A 65 -9.14 20.11 1.64
N HIS A 66 -8.80 19.07 0.90
CA HIS A 66 -7.99 19.21 -0.30
C HIS A 66 -8.85 19.71 -1.45
N GLN A 67 -8.39 20.80 -2.07
CA GLN A 67 -9.05 21.34 -3.26
C GLN A 67 -8.68 20.50 -4.49
N ASN A 68 -9.50 20.57 -5.53
CA ASN A 68 -9.13 20.03 -6.83
C ASN A 68 -7.85 20.72 -7.32
N ASN A 69 -6.88 19.90 -7.75
CA ASN A 69 -5.52 20.25 -8.18
C ASN A 69 -4.48 20.41 -7.06
N ASP A 70 -4.85 20.37 -5.78
CA ASP A 70 -3.86 20.21 -4.71
C ASP A 70 -3.31 18.79 -4.74
N TRP A 71 -2.00 18.66 -4.95
CA TRP A 71 -1.35 17.37 -4.85
C TRP A 71 -1.18 16.95 -3.40
N PHE A 72 -1.65 15.76 -3.10
CA PHE A 72 -1.49 15.12 -1.79
C PHE A 72 -1.23 13.63 -1.96
N GLY A 73 -0.75 12.99 -0.92
CA GLY A 73 -0.56 11.56 -0.94
C GLY A 73 0.03 10.99 0.33
N ILE A 74 0.35 9.71 0.26
CA ILE A 74 0.82 8.91 1.38
C ILE A 74 2.15 8.26 1.03
N CYS A 75 3.11 8.35 1.95
CA CYS A 75 4.31 7.54 1.98
C CYS A 75 4.52 6.94 3.38
N HIS A 76 5.56 6.15 3.57
CA HIS A 76 5.89 5.53 4.84
C HIS A 76 7.30 5.97 5.29
N TYR A 77 7.58 5.95 6.58
CA TYR A 77 8.86 6.39 7.16
C TYR A 77 10.10 5.64 6.65
N ARG A 78 9.93 4.57 5.90
CA ARG A 78 11.01 3.82 5.22
C ARG A 78 10.79 3.66 3.72
N ARG A 79 9.77 4.29 3.16
CA ARG A 79 9.43 4.15 1.73
C ARG A 79 8.99 5.50 1.21
N PHE A 80 9.65 5.97 0.18
CA PHE A 80 9.48 7.34 -0.30
C PHE A 80 9.38 7.35 -1.81
N PHE A 81 8.54 8.22 -2.35
CA PHE A 81 8.54 8.53 -3.77
C PHE A 81 9.76 9.36 -4.14
N LEU A 82 10.37 9.04 -5.28
CA LEU A 82 11.52 9.76 -5.82
C LEU A 82 11.11 10.60 -7.03
N ASN A 83 11.81 11.72 -7.24
CA ASN A 83 11.63 12.58 -8.40
C ASN A 83 12.21 11.96 -9.67
N GLN A 84 13.19 11.06 -9.54
CA GLN A 84 13.81 10.32 -10.64
C GLN A 84 14.36 8.99 -10.14
N LYS A 85 14.60 8.08 -11.06
CA LYS A 85 15.26 6.81 -10.76
C LYS A 85 16.71 7.03 -10.36
N ILE A 86 17.16 6.30 -9.35
CA ILE A 86 18.55 6.36 -8.87
C ILE A 86 19.20 4.99 -8.98
N ASP A 87 20.49 4.98 -9.36
CA ASP A 87 21.30 3.75 -9.54
C ASP A 87 22.19 3.43 -8.34
N TYR A 88 22.19 4.29 -7.32
CA TYR A 88 23.04 4.16 -6.13
C TYR A 88 22.22 3.93 -4.87
N LYS A 89 22.85 3.29 -3.90
CA LYS A 89 22.23 3.10 -2.57
C LYS A 89 22.35 4.37 -1.75
N ILE A 90 21.23 4.80 -1.18
CA ILE A 90 21.20 5.88 -0.21
C ILE A 90 21.36 5.27 1.17
N ASN A 91 22.44 5.65 1.82
CA ASN A 91 22.76 5.21 3.18
C ASN A 91 22.63 6.35 4.21
N ASN A 92 22.31 7.58 3.76
CA ASN A 92 22.22 8.75 4.63
C ASN A 92 20.92 9.52 4.36
N ILE A 93 20.17 9.78 5.42
CA ILE A 93 18.91 10.55 5.41
C ILE A 93 19.12 11.97 4.89
N ASN A 94 20.27 12.59 5.15
CA ASN A 94 20.56 13.96 4.73
C ASN A 94 20.55 14.13 3.19
N ASN A 95 20.89 13.08 2.45
CA ASN A 95 20.90 13.09 0.99
C ASN A 95 19.51 12.75 0.40
N LEU A 96 18.56 12.36 1.25
CA LEU A 96 17.25 11.92 0.79
C LEU A 96 16.40 13.08 0.28
N LYS A 97 16.46 14.27 0.94
CA LYS A 97 15.59 15.41 0.61
C LYS A 97 15.70 15.88 -0.84
N SER A 98 16.91 15.87 -1.41
CA SER A 98 17.17 16.35 -2.77
C SER A 98 16.60 15.46 -3.87
N ILE A 99 16.28 14.21 -3.54
CA ILE A 99 15.78 13.22 -4.50
C ILE A 99 14.32 12.84 -4.29
N LEU A 100 13.71 13.34 -3.19
CA LEU A 100 12.29 13.06 -2.93
C LEU A 100 11.39 13.81 -3.92
N ALA A 101 10.30 13.16 -4.30
CA ALA A 101 9.23 13.75 -5.08
C ALA A 101 8.36 14.67 -4.20
N LEU A 102 8.88 15.82 -3.80
CA LEU A 102 8.17 16.80 -2.96
C LEU A 102 7.28 17.77 -3.75
N GLN A 103 7.41 17.79 -5.07
CA GLN A 103 6.61 18.56 -6.00
C GLN A 103 6.18 17.67 -7.16
N PRO A 104 4.99 17.91 -7.75
CA PRO A 104 4.59 17.19 -8.94
C PRO A 104 5.47 17.60 -10.11
N ASN A 105 5.86 16.65 -10.95
CA ASN A 105 6.51 16.93 -12.22
C ASN A 105 5.44 17.24 -13.31
N GLU A 106 5.88 17.78 -14.46
CA GLU A 106 4.98 18.17 -15.53
C GLU A 106 4.21 16.98 -16.12
N GLU A 107 4.83 15.81 -16.22
CA GLU A 107 4.22 14.60 -16.76
C GLU A 107 3.02 14.14 -15.94
N TRP A 108 3.08 14.31 -14.61
CA TRP A 108 2.02 13.88 -13.70
C TRP A 108 0.71 14.68 -13.85
N LYS A 109 0.77 15.90 -14.40
CA LYS A 109 -0.42 16.74 -14.59
C LYS A 109 -1.49 16.10 -15.47
N ASN A 110 -1.11 15.16 -16.32
CA ASN A 110 -2.00 14.41 -17.20
C ASN A 110 -2.68 13.21 -16.55
N TYR A 111 -2.31 12.90 -15.30
CA TYR A 111 -2.80 11.74 -14.58
C TYR A 111 -3.57 12.15 -13.32
N ASP A 112 -4.43 11.26 -12.87
CA ASP A 112 -5.26 11.47 -11.68
C ASP A 112 -4.57 10.93 -10.42
N VAL A 113 -3.78 9.84 -10.60
CA VAL A 113 -3.08 9.14 -9.51
C VAL A 113 -1.70 8.69 -9.98
N ILE A 114 -0.71 8.84 -9.10
CA ILE A 114 0.64 8.32 -9.27
C ILE A 114 0.87 7.22 -8.25
N LEU A 115 1.21 6.03 -8.72
CA LEU A 115 1.51 4.87 -7.90
C LEU A 115 3.03 4.60 -7.86
N CYS A 116 3.45 3.74 -6.95
CA CYS A 116 4.82 3.20 -6.96
C CYS A 116 5.08 2.42 -8.25
N GLU A 117 6.29 2.52 -8.83
CA GLU A 117 6.73 1.59 -9.87
C GLU A 117 6.47 0.14 -9.45
N PRO A 118 5.84 -0.69 -10.30
CA PRO A 118 5.51 -2.06 -9.96
C PRO A 118 6.75 -2.92 -9.69
N ILE A 119 6.66 -3.80 -8.71
CA ILE A 119 7.65 -4.85 -8.48
C ILE A 119 7.29 -6.09 -9.31
N SER A 120 8.31 -6.71 -9.93
CA SER A 120 8.14 -7.97 -10.64
C SER A 120 8.12 -9.15 -9.68
N LEU A 121 7.20 -10.08 -9.92
CA LEU A 121 7.08 -11.35 -9.18
C LEU A 121 7.74 -12.53 -9.90
N LYS A 122 8.23 -12.34 -11.13
CA LYS A 122 8.73 -13.42 -12.00
C LYS A 122 10.00 -14.12 -11.48
N ASN A 123 10.84 -13.43 -10.71
CA ASN A 123 12.15 -13.93 -10.30
C ASN A 123 12.15 -14.51 -8.88
N GLN A 124 11.11 -15.24 -8.51
CA GLN A 124 11.05 -15.93 -7.21
C GLN A 124 12.07 -17.07 -7.13
N LYS A 125 12.85 -17.13 -6.04
CA LYS A 125 13.78 -18.24 -5.81
C LYS A 125 13.01 -19.56 -5.66
N LYS A 126 13.37 -20.61 -6.40
CA LYS A 126 12.69 -21.93 -6.39
C LYS A 126 12.53 -22.50 -4.98
N ILE A 127 13.55 -22.38 -4.13
CA ILE A 127 13.49 -22.85 -2.72
C ILE A 127 12.36 -22.12 -1.96
N LYS A 128 12.16 -20.81 -2.21
CA LYS A 128 11.10 -20.02 -1.56
C LYS A 128 9.72 -20.44 -2.08
N LEU A 129 9.59 -20.71 -3.38
CA LEU A 129 8.38 -21.25 -3.98
C LEU A 129 8.00 -22.60 -3.34
N ILE A 130 8.95 -23.53 -3.23
CA ILE A 130 8.70 -24.85 -2.63
C ILE A 130 8.29 -24.71 -1.15
N LYS A 131 9.01 -23.93 -0.36
CA LYS A 131 8.72 -23.79 1.09
C LYS A 131 7.39 -23.10 1.38
N LYS A 132 7.04 -22.05 0.61
CA LYS A 132 5.88 -21.21 0.90
C LYS A 132 4.71 -21.41 -0.06
N GLY A 133 4.96 -21.89 -1.27
CA GLY A 133 3.95 -22.10 -2.32
C GLY A 133 3.55 -23.57 -2.50
N PHE A 134 3.90 -24.47 -1.55
CA PHE A 134 3.72 -25.90 -1.72
C PHE A 134 2.30 -26.31 -2.12
N ARG A 135 1.26 -25.76 -1.48
CA ARG A 135 -0.14 -26.03 -1.81
C ARG A 135 -0.50 -25.62 -3.25
N SER A 136 0.00 -24.46 -3.69
CA SER A 136 -0.23 -23.95 -5.04
C SER A 136 0.53 -24.78 -6.07
N ILE A 137 1.77 -25.24 -5.74
CA ILE A 137 2.58 -26.12 -6.61
C ILE A 137 1.93 -27.50 -6.77
N LEU A 138 1.32 -28.07 -5.72
CA LEU A 138 0.58 -29.33 -5.82
C LEU A 138 -0.60 -29.23 -6.80
N LYS A 139 -1.24 -28.04 -6.90
CA LYS A 139 -2.32 -27.79 -7.84
C LYS A 139 -1.83 -27.50 -9.27
N ASP A 140 -0.70 -26.79 -9.41
CA ASP A 140 -0.10 -26.49 -10.70
C ASP A 140 1.44 -26.59 -10.60
N PRO A 141 2.05 -27.76 -10.90
CA PRO A 141 3.50 -27.93 -10.86
C PRO A 141 4.27 -27.02 -11.82
N ARG A 142 3.61 -26.47 -12.86
CA ARG A 142 4.24 -25.54 -13.81
C ARG A 142 4.78 -24.28 -13.14
N ILE A 143 4.30 -23.93 -11.94
CA ILE A 143 4.81 -22.81 -11.12
C ILE A 143 6.35 -22.89 -10.94
N LEU A 144 6.94 -24.10 -10.93
CA LEU A 144 8.38 -24.28 -10.78
C LEU A 144 9.21 -23.96 -12.03
N PHE A 145 8.58 -23.95 -13.20
CA PHE A 145 9.25 -23.88 -14.50
C PHE A 145 8.77 -22.71 -15.37
N ASP A 146 7.57 -22.18 -15.11
CA ASP A 146 6.93 -21.12 -15.89
C ASP A 146 6.73 -19.86 -15.06
N ASN A 147 7.55 -18.83 -15.32
CA ASN A 147 7.49 -17.55 -14.61
C ASN A 147 6.19 -16.77 -14.86
N THR A 148 5.40 -17.11 -15.89
CA THR A 148 4.08 -16.52 -16.11
C THR A 148 3.06 -16.96 -15.07
N LYS A 149 3.35 -18.04 -14.33
CA LYS A 149 2.56 -18.53 -13.20
C LYS A 149 2.86 -17.81 -11.88
N HIS A 150 3.91 -16.99 -11.84
CA HIS A 150 4.25 -16.19 -10.65
C HIS A 150 3.32 -14.98 -10.52
N THR A 151 2.05 -15.24 -10.36
CA THR A 151 0.97 -14.24 -10.32
C THR A 151 0.86 -13.55 -8.96
N ILE A 152 0.10 -12.46 -8.91
CA ILE A 152 -0.23 -11.75 -7.66
C ILE A 152 -0.90 -12.71 -6.68
N LYS A 153 -1.82 -13.57 -7.15
CA LYS A 153 -2.48 -14.59 -6.32
C LYS A 153 -1.47 -15.53 -5.68
N LEU A 154 -0.59 -16.13 -6.47
CA LEU A 154 0.46 -17.03 -5.93
C LEU A 154 1.30 -16.32 -4.88
N HIS A 155 1.76 -15.09 -5.17
CA HIS A 155 2.55 -14.32 -4.22
C HIS A 155 1.78 -14.07 -2.92
N PHE A 156 0.49 -13.74 -2.99
CA PHE A 156 -0.33 -13.52 -1.81
C PHE A 156 -0.47 -14.81 -0.98
N GLU A 157 -0.79 -15.93 -1.62
CA GLU A 157 -0.93 -17.24 -0.95
C GLU A 157 0.35 -17.68 -0.23
N MET A 158 1.52 -17.38 -0.80
CA MET A 158 2.82 -17.71 -0.20
C MET A 158 3.11 -16.98 1.11
N PHE A 159 2.54 -15.77 1.30
CA PHE A 159 2.92 -14.90 2.42
C PHE A 159 1.78 -14.54 3.36
N HIS A 160 0.53 -14.63 2.91
CA HIS A 160 -0.62 -14.08 3.63
C HIS A 160 -1.76 -15.11 3.82
N GLY A 161 -1.45 -16.37 3.58
CA GLY A 161 -2.36 -17.49 3.76
C GLY A 161 -3.06 -17.94 2.49
N TYR A 162 -3.06 -19.24 2.32
CA TYR A 162 -3.70 -19.91 1.19
C TYR A 162 -5.19 -19.64 1.16
N ASP A 163 -5.75 -19.37 -0.03
CA ASP A 163 -7.15 -19.03 -0.29
C ASP A 163 -7.67 -17.73 0.38
N ASN A 164 -6.90 -17.04 1.23
CA ASN A 164 -7.40 -15.84 1.89
C ASN A 164 -7.80 -14.73 0.90
N LEU A 165 -7.02 -14.53 -0.17
CA LEU A 165 -7.35 -13.53 -1.19
C LEU A 165 -8.65 -13.89 -1.94
N VAL A 166 -8.85 -15.18 -2.26
CA VAL A 166 -10.07 -15.66 -2.94
C VAL A 166 -11.30 -15.46 -2.05
N LYS A 167 -11.18 -15.79 -0.75
CA LYS A 167 -12.25 -15.54 0.23
C LYS A 167 -12.57 -14.06 0.35
N ALA A 168 -11.56 -13.19 0.40
CA ALA A 168 -11.76 -11.75 0.44
C ALA A 168 -12.49 -11.23 -0.82
N ILE A 169 -12.09 -11.70 -2.01
CA ILE A 169 -12.73 -11.33 -3.27
C ILE A 169 -14.21 -11.72 -3.31
N SER A 170 -14.62 -12.79 -2.63
CA SER A 170 -16.03 -13.17 -2.54
C SER A 170 -16.92 -12.08 -1.95
N LYS A 171 -16.33 -11.15 -1.18
CA LYS A 171 -17.01 -10.00 -0.54
C LYS A 171 -16.97 -8.71 -1.34
N LEU A 172 -16.28 -8.68 -2.48
CA LEU A 172 -16.30 -7.53 -3.37
C LEU A 172 -17.66 -7.35 -4.07
N PRO A 173 -18.03 -6.11 -4.41
CA PRO A 173 -19.14 -5.82 -5.31
C PRO A 173 -19.00 -6.59 -6.64
N LYS A 174 -20.11 -7.02 -7.23
CA LYS A 174 -20.12 -7.80 -8.47
C LYS A 174 -19.31 -7.16 -9.60
N GLN A 175 -19.37 -5.84 -9.71
CA GLN A 175 -18.67 -5.06 -10.73
C GLN A 175 -17.13 -5.17 -10.67
N ASP A 176 -16.55 -5.38 -9.47
CA ASP A 176 -15.11 -5.46 -9.28
C ASP A 176 -14.61 -6.91 -9.16
N LYS A 177 -15.47 -7.81 -8.71
CA LYS A 177 -15.09 -9.19 -8.40
C LYS A 177 -14.41 -9.89 -9.58
N LYS A 178 -15.07 -9.94 -10.75
CA LYS A 178 -14.53 -10.63 -11.93
C LYS A 178 -13.24 -10.01 -12.44
N ASP A 179 -13.17 -8.67 -12.46
CA ASP A 179 -12.00 -7.95 -12.95
C ASP A 179 -10.82 -8.10 -12.01
N PHE A 180 -11.07 -8.07 -10.69
CA PHE A 180 -10.01 -8.28 -9.71
C PHE A 180 -9.54 -9.74 -9.68
N GLU A 181 -10.44 -10.72 -9.82
CA GLU A 181 -10.07 -12.13 -10.01
C GLU A 181 -9.15 -12.30 -11.24
N ASN A 182 -9.50 -11.68 -12.37
CA ASN A 182 -8.66 -11.71 -13.55
C ASN A 182 -7.30 -11.03 -13.30
N TYR A 183 -7.29 -9.85 -12.68
CA TYR A 183 -6.08 -9.09 -12.36
C TYR A 183 -5.09 -9.93 -11.53
N ILE A 184 -5.54 -10.54 -10.43
CA ILE A 184 -4.65 -11.31 -9.54
C ILE A 184 -4.16 -12.63 -10.16
N ASN A 185 -4.94 -13.23 -11.08
CA ASN A 185 -4.58 -14.49 -11.73
C ASN A 185 -3.69 -14.31 -12.97
N THR A 186 -3.64 -13.12 -13.57
CA THR A 186 -2.89 -12.86 -14.80
C THR A 186 -1.67 -11.97 -14.60
N LYS A 187 -1.74 -10.98 -13.71
CA LYS A 187 -0.63 -10.05 -13.50
C LYS A 187 0.50 -10.67 -12.68
N THR A 188 1.72 -10.46 -13.14
CA THR A 188 2.98 -10.91 -12.51
C THR A 188 3.79 -9.76 -11.93
N SER A 189 3.17 -8.62 -11.73
CA SER A 189 3.71 -7.42 -11.08
C SER A 189 2.57 -6.60 -10.48
N PHE A 190 2.87 -5.79 -9.48
CA PHE A 190 1.92 -4.83 -8.88
C PHE A 190 2.67 -3.70 -8.18
N SER A 191 2.00 -2.54 -7.99
CA SER A 191 2.53 -1.42 -7.21
C SER A 191 2.43 -1.74 -5.71
N PRO A 192 3.56 -1.79 -4.98
CA PRO A 192 3.58 -2.18 -3.58
C PRO A 192 3.27 -1.01 -2.63
N ASN A 193 3.19 -1.32 -1.32
CA ASN A 193 3.33 -0.38 -0.21
C ASN A 193 2.12 0.49 0.12
N CYS A 194 0.96 0.32 -0.48
CA CYS A 194 -0.24 1.14 -0.24
C CYS A 194 0.02 2.66 -0.36
N MET A 195 0.98 3.07 -1.19
CA MET A 195 1.37 4.46 -1.41
C MET A 195 0.76 5.01 -2.70
N TYR A 196 0.37 6.27 -2.68
CA TYR A 196 -0.06 7.00 -3.86
C TYR A 196 0.15 8.50 -3.69
N LEU A 197 0.19 9.23 -4.83
CA LEU A 197 0.03 10.68 -4.91
C LEU A 197 -1.15 10.97 -5.83
N SER A 198 -1.94 11.99 -5.53
CA SER A 198 -3.11 12.35 -6.34
C SER A 198 -3.42 13.85 -6.23
N ASN A 199 -4.05 14.39 -7.24
CA ASN A 199 -4.66 15.73 -7.24
C ASN A 199 -6.20 15.67 -7.41
N LYS A 200 -6.80 14.49 -7.17
CA LYS A 200 -8.23 14.21 -7.35
C LYS A 200 -8.86 13.68 -6.06
N PRO A 201 -9.15 14.55 -5.07
CA PRO A 201 -9.71 14.10 -3.79
C PRO A 201 -11.02 13.33 -3.95
N VAL A 202 -11.83 13.64 -4.96
CA VAL A 202 -13.09 12.91 -5.24
C VAL A 202 -12.83 11.46 -5.66
N ILE A 203 -11.83 11.24 -6.51
CA ILE A 203 -11.45 9.87 -6.95
C ILE A 203 -10.94 9.07 -5.74
N VAL A 204 -10.07 9.69 -4.94
CA VAL A 204 -9.52 9.04 -3.73
C VAL A 204 -10.61 8.76 -2.70
N SER A 205 -11.61 9.64 -2.55
CA SER A 205 -12.76 9.39 -1.67
C SER A 205 -13.57 8.17 -2.11
N LYS A 206 -13.85 8.03 -3.42
CA LYS A 206 -14.54 6.85 -3.96
C LYS A 206 -13.73 5.56 -3.79
N PHE A 207 -12.41 5.64 -3.93
CA PHE A 207 -11.52 4.53 -3.63
C PHE A 207 -11.66 4.09 -2.17
N TYR A 208 -11.59 5.02 -1.23
CA TYR A 208 -11.69 4.71 0.19
C TYR A 208 -13.08 4.18 0.58
N GLU A 209 -14.15 4.71 0.01
CA GLU A 209 -15.48 4.17 0.19
C GLU A 209 -15.53 2.69 -0.23
N SER A 210 -15.09 2.38 -1.44
CA SER A 210 -15.04 1.01 -1.95
C SER A 210 -14.11 0.11 -1.13
N LEU A 211 -12.95 0.62 -0.72
CA LEU A 211 -11.97 -0.13 0.06
C LEU A 211 -12.53 -0.50 1.45
N PHE A 212 -13.03 0.48 2.19
CA PHE A 212 -13.45 0.25 3.58
C PHE A 212 -14.74 -0.54 3.67
N ASP A 213 -15.66 -0.41 2.71
CA ASP A 213 -16.82 -1.29 2.59
C ASP A 213 -16.38 -2.74 2.38
N TRP A 214 -15.43 -2.97 1.48
CA TRP A 214 -14.89 -4.30 1.25
C TRP A 214 -14.17 -4.87 2.47
N LEU A 215 -13.28 -4.11 3.09
CA LEU A 215 -12.53 -4.58 4.27
C LEU A 215 -13.46 -4.87 5.45
N THR A 216 -14.49 -4.05 5.69
CA THR A 216 -15.51 -4.29 6.71
C THR A 216 -16.26 -5.60 6.44
N ASN A 217 -16.63 -5.87 5.18
CA ASN A 217 -17.24 -7.13 4.80
C ASN A 217 -16.29 -8.33 5.01
N CYS A 218 -14.97 -8.14 4.82
CA CYS A 218 -13.95 -9.15 5.08
C CYS A 218 -13.81 -9.48 6.58
N GLU A 219 -14.11 -8.55 7.49
CA GLU A 219 -14.08 -8.79 8.94
C GLU A 219 -15.02 -9.94 9.33
N SER A 220 -16.13 -10.12 8.62
CA SER A 220 -17.06 -11.24 8.86
C SER A 220 -16.46 -12.62 8.55
N ILE A 221 -15.39 -12.68 7.72
CA ILE A 221 -14.69 -13.93 7.38
C ILE A 221 -13.46 -14.15 8.24
N PHE A 222 -12.64 -13.10 8.41
CA PHE A 222 -11.30 -13.22 9.00
C PHE A 222 -11.24 -12.81 10.46
N GLY A 223 -12.17 -11.96 10.91
CA GLY A 223 -12.14 -11.37 12.26
C GLY A 223 -10.84 -10.60 12.51
N PHE A 224 -10.46 -10.53 13.77
CA PHE A 224 -9.23 -9.88 14.21
C PHE A 224 -8.28 -10.92 14.80
N SER A 225 -7.27 -11.30 14.01
CA SER A 225 -6.29 -12.31 14.39
C SER A 225 -5.41 -11.84 15.56
N LYS A 226 -5.23 -12.71 16.55
CA LYS A 226 -4.27 -12.54 17.64
C LYS A 226 -2.93 -13.23 17.36
N THR A 227 -2.75 -13.81 16.16
CA THR A 227 -1.51 -14.51 15.78
C THR A 227 -0.31 -13.56 15.77
N THR A 228 0.87 -14.10 16.03
CA THR A 228 2.13 -13.36 15.94
C THR A 228 2.73 -13.39 14.54
N ASP A 229 2.25 -14.27 13.65
CA ASP A 229 2.71 -14.30 12.26
C ASP A 229 2.35 -13.01 11.53
N TYR A 230 3.35 -12.26 11.11
CA TYR A 230 3.19 -10.94 10.50
C TYR A 230 2.33 -10.97 9.23
N GLY A 231 2.48 -12.01 8.40
CA GLY A 231 1.79 -12.12 7.12
C GLY A 231 0.27 -12.29 7.24
N THR A 232 -0.17 -13.00 8.28
CA THR A 232 -1.60 -13.22 8.57
C THR A 232 -2.17 -12.19 9.55
N LYS A 233 -1.35 -11.71 10.49
CA LYS A 233 -1.72 -10.66 11.43
C LYS A 233 -2.18 -9.39 10.73
N ARG A 234 -1.47 -8.94 9.69
CA ARG A 234 -1.76 -7.72 8.93
C ARG A 234 -2.48 -8.00 7.60
N LEU A 235 -3.39 -8.95 7.62
CA LEU A 235 -4.10 -9.41 6.42
C LEU A 235 -4.79 -8.24 5.67
N TYR A 236 -5.44 -7.33 6.39
CA TYR A 236 -6.16 -6.20 5.79
C TYR A 236 -5.23 -5.23 5.06
N THR A 237 -4.03 -4.99 5.58
CA THR A 237 -2.98 -4.22 4.88
C THR A 237 -2.63 -4.87 3.55
N PHE A 238 -2.38 -6.19 3.55
CA PHE A 238 -1.97 -6.91 2.35
C PHE A 238 -3.10 -7.08 1.33
N LEU A 239 -4.34 -7.16 1.77
CA LEU A 239 -5.51 -7.07 0.89
C LEU A 239 -5.57 -5.70 0.20
N THR A 240 -5.42 -4.62 0.97
CA THR A 240 -5.36 -3.26 0.44
C THR A 240 -4.23 -3.07 -0.57
N GLU A 241 -3.04 -3.59 -0.27
CA GLU A 241 -1.87 -3.49 -1.17
C GLU A 241 -2.10 -4.14 -2.54
N ARG A 242 -3.01 -5.09 -2.67
CA ARG A 242 -3.39 -5.69 -3.95
C ARG A 242 -4.56 -4.98 -4.61
N TYR A 243 -5.48 -4.45 -3.80
CA TYR A 243 -6.69 -3.79 -4.30
C TYR A 243 -6.44 -2.36 -4.78
N LEU A 244 -5.57 -1.61 -4.10
CA LEU A 244 -5.27 -0.21 -4.40
C LEU A 244 -4.81 0.00 -5.86
N PRO A 245 -3.75 -0.68 -6.37
CA PRO A 245 -3.34 -0.49 -7.75
C PRO A 245 -4.42 -0.95 -8.75
N PHE A 246 -5.08 -2.08 -8.50
CA PHE A 246 -6.18 -2.55 -9.33
C PHE A 246 -7.30 -1.50 -9.46
N TRP A 247 -7.76 -0.95 -8.32
CA TRP A 247 -8.86 -0.01 -8.31
C TRP A 247 -8.52 1.29 -9.05
N PHE A 248 -7.35 1.86 -8.78
CA PHE A 248 -6.92 3.07 -9.47
C PHE A 248 -6.68 2.83 -10.96
N GLU A 249 -6.06 1.73 -11.36
CA GLU A 249 -5.87 1.37 -12.78
C GLU A 249 -7.21 1.20 -13.51
N LYS A 250 -8.26 0.75 -12.83
CA LYS A 250 -9.59 0.56 -13.42
C LYS A 250 -10.37 1.86 -13.52
N TYR A 251 -10.27 2.76 -12.53
CA TYR A 251 -11.19 3.89 -12.37
C TYR A 251 -10.56 5.28 -12.54
N SER A 252 -9.26 5.34 -12.84
CA SER A 252 -8.55 6.60 -13.02
C SER A 252 -7.41 6.50 -14.03
N ARG A 253 -6.86 7.64 -14.42
CA ARG A 253 -5.64 7.69 -15.24
C ARG A 253 -4.44 7.60 -14.31
N VAL A 254 -3.68 6.51 -14.41
CA VAL A 254 -2.56 6.21 -13.52
C VAL A 254 -1.24 6.38 -14.23
N SER A 255 -0.24 6.95 -13.54
CA SER A 255 1.18 6.88 -13.88
C SER A 255 1.95 6.30 -12.68
N TYR A 256 3.24 6.09 -12.87
CA TYR A 256 4.11 5.47 -11.88
C TYR A 256 5.31 6.35 -11.59
N ALA A 257 5.74 6.35 -10.33
CA ALA A 257 6.97 7.02 -9.90
C ALA A 257 7.93 6.04 -9.26
N PRO A 258 9.24 6.22 -9.44
CA PRO A 258 10.23 5.46 -8.73
C PRO A 258 10.10 5.67 -7.22
N TRP A 259 10.48 4.67 -6.47
CA TRP A 259 10.43 4.69 -5.02
C TRP A 259 11.64 4.02 -4.38
N LEU A 260 11.94 4.41 -3.15
CA LEU A 260 13.06 3.92 -2.38
C LEU A 260 12.59 3.25 -1.09
N PHE A 261 13.23 2.14 -0.73
CA PHE A 261 13.22 1.60 0.62
C PHE A 261 14.48 2.02 1.36
N LEU A 262 14.32 2.73 2.48
CA LEU A 262 15.40 3.12 3.39
C LEU A 262 15.30 2.34 4.71
N ASP A 263 16.35 1.64 5.08
CA ASP A 263 16.44 0.99 6.39
C ASP A 263 16.85 2.00 7.47
N THR A 264 15.85 2.56 8.14
CA THR A 264 16.07 3.55 9.22
C THR A 264 16.52 2.92 10.54
N THR A 265 16.76 1.62 10.61
CA THR A 265 17.26 0.94 11.82
C THR A 265 18.78 0.93 11.89
N LYS A 266 19.46 1.35 10.82
CA LYS A 266 20.91 1.38 10.68
C LYS A 266 21.54 2.77 10.83
N ASN A 267 20.72 3.77 11.18
CA ASN A 267 21.15 5.15 11.42
C ASN A 267 20.96 5.53 12.89
#